data_76acad403de86ce3f2b058b89dc9b471
#
_entry.id   76acad403de86ce3f2b058b89dc9b471
#
_cell.length_a   1.000
_cell.length_b   1.000
_cell.length_c   1.000
_cell.angle_alpha   90.00
_cell.angle_beta   90.00
_cell.angle_gamma   90.00
#
_symmetry.space_group_name_H-M   'P 1'
#
loop_
_entity.id
_entity.type
_entity.pdbx_description
1 polymer ?
#
loop_
_entity_poly.entity_id
_entity_poly.type
_entity_poly.pdbx_seq_one_letter_code
_entity_poly.pdbx_strand_id
1 'polypeptide(L)'
;MAITQVTEPEARELLACMKFMIGLERIGDLLLSFATSAQAASGRLDPQDMRDLTQMASVLEKMLADVGAAFSLRDVKRAIEVLRADAGMDRLRNLIFMRHIENPENVQRQGSLQVIFMTQSLERAGDHAKNLAEEVCHLVSGHTVRHVMMTYDKPIEQMFLDWLRQRDDQH
;
A
#
# COMPACT_ATOMS: atom_id res chain seq x y z
N MET A 1 16.75 16.78 -37.16
CA MET A 1 16.11 15.92 -36.15
C MET A 1 15.11 16.79 -35.39
N ALA A 2 13.82 16.57 -35.58
CA ALA A 2 12.80 17.31 -34.80
C ALA A 2 12.84 16.77 -33.37
N ILE A 3 13.14 17.63 -32.40
CA ILE A 3 12.98 17.32 -30.98
C ILE A 3 11.48 17.27 -30.74
N THR A 4 10.91 16.08 -30.66
CA THR A 4 9.52 15.91 -30.27
C THR A 4 9.38 16.40 -28.83
N GLN A 5 8.70 17.53 -28.64
CA GLN A 5 8.41 18.03 -27.29
C GLN A 5 7.44 17.05 -26.62
N VAL A 6 7.85 16.47 -25.51
CA VAL A 6 6.97 15.62 -24.69
C VAL A 6 5.89 16.51 -24.09
N THR A 7 4.64 16.14 -24.28
CA THR A 7 3.49 16.85 -23.70
C THR A 7 3.41 16.57 -22.19
N GLU A 8 2.75 17.46 -21.44
CA GLU A 8 2.58 17.27 -19.99
C GLU A 8 1.89 15.94 -19.62
N PRO A 9 0.82 15.49 -20.31
CA PRO A 9 0.21 14.18 -20.06
C PRO A 9 1.17 13.00 -20.30
N GLU A 10 1.94 13.04 -21.39
CA GLU A 10 2.93 11.99 -21.71
C GLU A 10 4.06 11.92 -20.66
N ALA A 11 4.54 13.08 -20.19
CA ALA A 11 5.53 13.14 -19.14
C ALA A 11 4.98 12.56 -17.82
N ARG A 12 3.73 12.88 -17.49
CA ARG A 12 3.06 12.35 -16.29
C ARG A 12 2.89 10.83 -16.37
N GLU A 13 2.49 10.31 -17.52
CA GLU A 13 2.37 8.86 -17.71
C GLU A 13 3.71 8.14 -17.59
N LEU A 14 4.75 8.67 -18.20
CA LEU A 14 6.11 8.12 -18.09
C LEU A 14 6.59 8.09 -16.63
N LEU A 15 6.40 9.17 -15.90
CA LEU A 15 6.75 9.25 -14.48
C LEU A 15 5.96 8.26 -13.63
N ALA A 16 4.67 8.10 -13.89
CA ALA A 16 3.84 7.10 -13.22
C ALA A 16 4.33 5.68 -13.48
N CYS A 17 4.66 5.33 -14.72
CA CYS A 17 5.24 4.03 -15.06
C CYS A 17 6.57 3.78 -14.31
N MET A 18 7.45 4.77 -14.26
CA MET A 18 8.72 4.65 -13.52
C MET A 18 8.49 4.43 -12.02
N LYS A 19 7.57 5.17 -11.40
CA LYS A 19 7.22 5.01 -9.99
C LYS A 19 6.59 3.64 -9.72
N PHE A 20 5.75 3.13 -10.62
CA PHE A 20 5.21 1.78 -10.53
C PHE A 20 6.31 0.72 -10.56
N MET A 21 7.25 0.81 -11.48
CA MET A 21 8.37 -0.12 -11.56
C MET A 21 9.19 -0.14 -10.27
N ILE A 22 9.56 1.04 -9.75
CA ILE A 22 10.31 1.17 -8.50
C ILE A 22 9.50 0.64 -7.30
N GLY A 23 8.22 0.97 -7.23
CA GLY A 23 7.35 0.52 -6.14
C GLY A 23 7.17 -0.99 -6.12
N LEU A 24 6.96 -1.62 -7.28
CA LEU A 24 6.84 -3.07 -7.41
C LEU A 24 8.15 -3.80 -7.09
N GLU A 25 9.31 -3.24 -7.47
CA GLU A 25 10.62 -3.77 -7.06
C GLU A 25 10.75 -3.77 -5.53
N ARG A 26 10.43 -2.64 -4.87
CA ARG A 26 10.47 -2.54 -3.41
C ARG A 26 9.53 -3.52 -2.71
N ILE A 27 8.34 -3.71 -3.24
CA ILE A 27 7.40 -4.71 -2.73
C ILE A 27 8.00 -6.11 -2.86
N GLY A 28 8.61 -6.44 -4.01
CA GLY A 28 9.28 -7.72 -4.22
C GLY A 28 10.40 -7.98 -3.20
N ASP A 29 11.25 -6.99 -2.92
CA ASP A 29 12.32 -7.07 -1.91
C ASP A 29 11.75 -7.33 -0.48
N LEU A 30 10.64 -6.66 -0.15
CA LEU A 30 9.97 -6.83 1.14
C LEU A 30 9.34 -8.22 1.28
N LEU A 31 8.73 -8.75 0.21
CA LEU A 31 8.20 -10.11 0.19
C LEU A 31 9.30 -11.16 0.30
N LEU A 32 10.46 -10.93 -0.30
CA LEU A 32 11.63 -11.80 -0.12
C LEU A 32 12.12 -11.77 1.34
N SER A 33 12.16 -10.60 1.95
CA SER A 33 12.50 -10.43 3.38
C SER A 33 11.50 -11.16 4.29
N PHE A 34 10.20 -11.06 3.98
CA PHE A 34 9.15 -11.82 4.66
C PHE A 34 9.38 -13.33 4.56
N ALA A 35 9.62 -13.84 3.34
CA ALA A 35 9.85 -15.27 3.11
C ALA A 35 11.09 -15.79 3.86
N THR A 36 12.17 -15.01 3.88
CA THR A 36 13.38 -15.33 4.63
C THR A 36 13.11 -15.43 6.14
N SER A 37 12.36 -14.47 6.69
CA SER A 37 11.96 -14.47 8.10
C SER A 37 11.02 -15.64 8.43
N ALA A 38 10.10 -15.97 7.51
CA ALA A 38 9.19 -17.12 7.68
C ALA A 38 9.96 -18.45 7.71
N GLN A 39 10.97 -18.62 6.86
CA GLN A 39 11.85 -19.80 6.89
C GLN A 39 12.61 -19.89 8.22
N ALA A 40 13.15 -18.80 8.72
CA ALA A 40 13.86 -18.76 9.99
C ALA A 40 12.95 -19.04 11.20
N ALA A 41 11.67 -18.70 11.10
CA ALA A 41 10.66 -18.93 12.13
C ALA A 41 10.02 -20.33 12.08
N SER A 42 10.35 -21.16 11.07
CA SER A 42 9.71 -22.45 10.82
C SER A 42 9.56 -23.31 12.08
N GLY A 43 8.33 -23.72 12.38
CA GLY A 43 7.97 -24.52 13.56
C GLY A 43 7.94 -23.76 14.90
N ARG A 44 8.11 -22.43 14.91
CA ARG A 44 8.14 -21.59 16.13
C ARG A 44 7.02 -20.54 16.19
N LEU A 45 6.19 -20.47 15.15
CA LEU A 45 5.06 -19.54 15.10
C LEU A 45 3.87 -20.14 15.86
N ASP A 46 3.25 -19.35 16.70
CA ASP A 46 2.00 -19.76 17.30
C ASP A 46 0.83 -19.66 16.29
N PRO A 47 -0.28 -20.40 16.53
CA PRO A 47 -1.42 -20.38 15.61
C PRO A 47 -2.09 -19.02 15.43
N GLN A 48 -1.98 -18.11 16.42
CA GLN A 48 -2.56 -16.77 16.31
C GLN A 48 -1.70 -15.89 15.41
N ASP A 49 -0.38 -15.94 15.57
CA ASP A 49 0.54 -15.19 14.70
C ASP A 49 0.41 -15.64 13.24
N MET A 50 0.26 -16.96 13.02
CA MET A 50 0.04 -17.49 11.69
C MET A 50 -1.25 -16.95 11.07
N ARG A 51 -2.36 -16.89 11.83
CA ARG A 51 -3.62 -16.32 11.34
C ARG A 51 -3.49 -14.84 11.00
N ASP A 52 -2.88 -14.06 11.88
CA ASP A 52 -2.76 -12.61 11.72
C ASP A 52 -1.85 -12.26 10.54
N LEU A 53 -0.70 -12.95 10.40
CA LEU A 53 0.19 -12.78 9.25
C LEU A 53 -0.48 -13.19 7.93
N THR A 54 -1.26 -14.28 7.94
CA THR A 54 -2.04 -14.71 6.76
C THR A 54 -3.09 -13.66 6.40
N GLN A 55 -3.75 -13.08 7.40
CA GLN A 55 -4.71 -12.00 7.16
C GLN A 55 -4.03 -10.76 6.56
N MET A 56 -2.87 -10.34 7.08
CA MET A 56 -2.09 -9.24 6.51
C MET A 56 -1.68 -9.53 5.05
N ALA A 57 -1.21 -10.75 4.79
CA ALA A 57 -0.84 -11.17 3.43
C ALA A 57 -2.04 -11.12 2.47
N SER A 58 -3.22 -11.54 2.90
CA SER A 58 -4.45 -11.49 2.08
C SER A 58 -4.90 -10.04 1.81
N VAL A 59 -4.74 -9.13 2.79
CA VAL A 59 -5.00 -7.69 2.57
C VAL A 59 -4.03 -7.13 1.55
N LEU A 60 -2.73 -7.44 1.67
CA LEU A 60 -1.72 -6.98 0.72
C LEU A 60 -1.97 -7.52 -0.69
N GLU A 61 -2.29 -8.81 -0.83
CA GLU A 61 -2.65 -9.43 -2.12
C GLU A 61 -3.78 -8.67 -2.81
N LYS A 62 -4.84 -8.36 -2.06
CA LYS A 62 -5.96 -7.56 -2.56
C LYS A 62 -5.53 -6.15 -2.96
N MET A 63 -4.72 -5.47 -2.14
CA MET A 63 -4.20 -4.13 -2.45
C MET A 63 -3.39 -4.14 -3.75
N LEU A 64 -2.55 -5.15 -3.98
CA LEU A 64 -1.74 -5.28 -5.19
C LEU A 64 -2.60 -5.55 -6.43
N ALA A 65 -3.59 -6.43 -6.32
CA ALA A 65 -4.54 -6.69 -7.40
C ALA A 65 -5.33 -5.43 -7.78
N ASP A 66 -5.85 -4.72 -6.77
CA ASP A 66 -6.64 -3.51 -6.97
C ASP A 66 -5.79 -2.35 -7.55
N VAL A 67 -4.56 -2.15 -7.07
CA VAL A 67 -3.68 -1.07 -7.60
C VAL A 67 -3.24 -1.36 -9.03
N GLY A 68 -2.95 -2.62 -9.37
CA GLY A 68 -2.61 -3.02 -10.74
C GLY A 68 -3.78 -2.79 -11.71
N ALA A 69 -5.00 -3.18 -11.30
CA ALA A 69 -6.21 -2.92 -12.07
C ALA A 69 -6.52 -1.42 -12.16
N ALA A 70 -6.36 -0.67 -11.06
CA ALA A 70 -6.56 0.79 -11.04
C ALA A 70 -5.62 1.50 -12.01
N PHE A 71 -4.35 1.09 -12.07
CA PHE A 71 -3.38 1.65 -13.00
C PHE A 71 -3.75 1.35 -14.46
N SER A 72 -4.07 0.10 -14.77
CA SER A 72 -4.38 -0.35 -16.14
C SER A 72 -5.66 0.28 -16.69
N LEU A 73 -6.68 0.44 -15.83
CA LEU A 73 -8.00 0.95 -16.21
C LEU A 73 -8.18 2.45 -15.95
N ARG A 74 -7.17 3.12 -15.37
CA ARG A 74 -7.28 4.51 -14.89
C ARG A 74 -8.43 4.69 -13.88
N ASP A 75 -8.68 3.66 -13.06
CA ASP A 75 -9.82 3.59 -12.14
C ASP A 75 -9.43 4.16 -10.76
N VAL A 76 -9.77 5.42 -10.55
CA VAL A 76 -9.53 6.13 -9.29
C VAL A 76 -10.32 5.52 -8.12
N LYS A 77 -11.51 4.96 -8.36
CA LYS A 77 -12.31 4.36 -7.29
C LYS A 77 -11.59 3.14 -6.69
N ARG A 78 -11.00 2.29 -7.55
CA ARG A 78 -10.16 1.19 -7.08
C ARG A 78 -8.91 1.66 -6.35
N ALA A 79 -8.26 2.73 -6.82
CA ALA A 79 -7.14 3.30 -6.10
C ALA A 79 -7.53 3.76 -4.68
N ILE A 80 -8.70 4.38 -4.52
CA ILE A 80 -9.23 4.77 -3.21
C ILE A 80 -9.49 3.55 -2.30
N GLU A 81 -9.97 2.43 -2.83
CA GLU A 81 -10.13 1.20 -2.03
C GLU A 81 -8.78 0.70 -1.47
N VAL A 82 -7.70 0.84 -2.22
CA VAL A 82 -6.34 0.52 -1.73
C VAL A 82 -5.95 1.46 -0.58
N LEU A 83 -6.22 2.77 -0.70
CA LEU A 83 -5.95 3.74 0.37
C LEU A 83 -6.72 3.42 1.66
N ARG A 84 -7.95 2.90 1.55
CA ARG A 84 -8.77 2.47 2.69
C ARG A 84 -8.24 1.20 3.36
N ALA A 85 -7.75 0.26 2.56
CA ALA A 85 -7.23 -1.02 3.06
C ALA A 85 -6.00 -0.84 3.96
N ASP A 86 -5.20 0.20 3.73
CA ASP A 86 -4.02 0.57 4.50
C ASP A 86 -4.30 0.70 6.02
N ALA A 87 -5.39 1.36 6.40
CA ALA A 87 -5.79 1.46 7.81
C ALA A 87 -6.10 0.09 8.46
N GLY A 88 -6.48 -0.91 7.67
CA GLY A 88 -6.64 -2.30 8.13
C GLY A 88 -5.29 -2.96 8.39
N MET A 89 -4.32 -2.74 7.52
CA MET A 89 -2.95 -3.22 7.66
C MET A 89 -2.30 -2.67 8.93
N ASP A 90 -2.42 -1.37 9.17
CA ASP A 90 -1.91 -0.69 10.37
C ASP A 90 -2.50 -1.27 11.65
N ARG A 91 -3.82 -1.52 11.69
CA ARG A 91 -4.46 -2.14 12.85
C ARG A 91 -3.92 -3.53 13.16
N LEU A 92 -3.75 -4.38 12.13
CA LEU A 92 -3.19 -5.73 12.30
C LEU A 92 -1.75 -5.66 12.80
N ARG A 93 -0.92 -4.79 12.22
CA ARG A 93 0.45 -4.55 12.69
C ARG A 93 0.47 -4.19 14.18
N ASN A 94 -0.35 -3.23 14.57
CA ASN A 94 -0.38 -2.78 15.97
C ASN A 94 -0.81 -3.90 16.93
N LEU A 95 -1.82 -4.71 16.57
CA LEU A 95 -2.25 -5.85 17.39
C LEU A 95 -1.13 -6.89 17.58
N ILE A 96 -0.41 -7.22 16.51
CA ILE A 96 0.72 -8.16 16.57
C ILE A 96 1.83 -7.56 17.44
N PHE A 97 2.18 -6.30 17.20
CA PHE A 97 3.24 -5.60 17.97
C PHE A 97 2.95 -5.58 19.46
N MET A 98 1.74 -5.19 19.88
CA MET A 98 1.36 -5.14 21.29
C MET A 98 1.45 -6.52 21.94
N ARG A 99 1.00 -7.59 21.27
CA ARG A 99 1.10 -8.96 21.77
C ARG A 99 2.54 -9.38 22.06
N HIS A 100 3.47 -9.04 21.20
CA HIS A 100 4.87 -9.44 21.32
C HIS A 100 5.69 -8.54 22.25
N ILE A 101 5.26 -7.31 22.52
CA ILE A 101 5.93 -6.38 23.43
C ILE A 101 5.40 -6.53 24.85
N GLU A 102 4.07 -6.68 25.03
CA GLU A 102 3.43 -6.66 26.35
C GLU A 102 3.49 -8.00 27.09
N ASN A 103 3.78 -9.12 26.42
CA ASN A 103 3.88 -10.46 27.01
C ASN A 103 5.30 -11.04 26.93
N PRO A 104 6.26 -10.54 27.72
CA PRO A 104 7.64 -11.03 27.67
C PRO A 104 7.80 -12.48 28.16
N GLU A 105 6.85 -13.03 28.93
CA GLU A 105 6.94 -14.38 29.51
C GLU A 105 6.58 -15.50 28.54
N ASN A 106 5.76 -15.23 27.51
CA ASN A 106 5.31 -16.25 26.54
C ASN A 106 6.17 -16.31 25.27
N VAL A 107 7.22 -15.51 25.20
CA VAL A 107 7.93 -15.32 23.95
C VAL A 107 9.26 -16.04 24.00
N GLN A 108 9.41 -17.11 23.25
CA GLN A 108 10.73 -17.50 22.77
C GLN A 108 11.27 -16.30 21.97
N ARG A 109 12.15 -15.51 22.57
CA ARG A 109 12.63 -14.21 22.03
C ARG A 109 12.95 -14.24 20.54
N GLN A 110 13.41 -15.38 20.03
CA GLN A 110 13.77 -15.54 18.63
C GLN A 110 12.55 -15.66 17.69
N GLY A 111 11.47 -16.31 18.13
CA GLY A 111 10.22 -16.42 17.36
C GLY A 111 9.53 -15.07 17.24
N SER A 112 9.47 -14.29 18.32
CA SER A 112 8.86 -12.96 18.33
C SER A 112 9.55 -11.97 17.39
N LEU A 113 10.88 -11.98 17.35
CA LEU A 113 11.62 -11.13 16.42
C LEU A 113 11.27 -11.46 14.96
N GLN A 114 11.14 -12.74 14.62
CA GLN A 114 10.77 -13.13 13.26
C GLN A 114 9.33 -12.68 12.92
N VAL A 115 8.38 -12.81 13.86
CA VAL A 115 7.02 -12.32 13.67
C VAL A 115 7.01 -10.81 13.46
N ILE A 116 7.76 -10.06 14.27
CA ILE A 116 7.89 -8.60 14.11
C ILE A 116 8.47 -8.24 12.74
N PHE A 117 9.54 -8.90 12.28
CA PHE A 117 10.13 -8.64 10.97
C PHE A 117 9.18 -8.99 9.82
N MET A 118 8.45 -10.10 9.91
CA MET A 118 7.43 -10.47 8.93
C MET A 118 6.30 -9.44 8.87
N THR A 119 5.79 -9.04 10.04
CA THR A 119 4.75 -8.02 10.15
C THR A 119 5.19 -6.69 9.54
N GLN A 120 6.41 -6.25 9.84
CA GLN A 120 6.97 -5.01 9.29
C GLN A 120 7.18 -5.08 7.78
N SER A 121 7.59 -6.24 7.25
CA SER A 121 7.75 -6.43 5.80
C SER A 121 6.42 -6.31 5.07
N LEU A 122 5.34 -6.91 5.59
CA LEU A 122 4.00 -6.83 5.00
C LEU A 122 3.43 -5.40 5.08
N GLU A 123 3.58 -4.75 6.23
CA GLU A 123 3.09 -3.36 6.41
C GLU A 123 3.79 -2.40 5.43
N ARG A 124 5.13 -2.47 5.33
CA ARG A 124 5.88 -1.63 4.40
C ARG A 124 5.55 -1.93 2.94
N ALA A 125 5.26 -3.19 2.59
CA ALA A 125 4.77 -3.54 1.27
C ALA A 125 3.39 -2.93 1.01
N GLY A 126 2.51 -2.88 2.01
CA GLY A 126 1.24 -2.16 1.99
C GLY A 126 1.41 -0.66 1.76
N ASP A 127 2.35 -0.02 2.45
CA ASP A 127 2.71 1.38 2.25
C ASP A 127 3.14 1.67 0.80
N HIS A 128 3.93 0.78 0.20
CA HIS A 128 4.29 0.94 -1.21
C HIS A 128 3.08 0.77 -2.13
N ALA A 129 2.17 -0.19 -1.87
CA ALA A 129 0.94 -0.34 -2.63
C ALA A 129 0.03 0.91 -2.53
N LYS A 130 -0.07 1.51 -1.34
CA LYS A 130 -0.74 2.79 -1.10
C LYS A 130 -0.11 3.92 -1.91
N ASN A 131 1.22 4.05 -1.90
CA ASN A 131 1.92 5.07 -2.70
C ASN A 131 1.64 4.90 -4.20
N LEU A 132 1.54 3.66 -4.70
CA LEU A 132 1.15 3.40 -6.09
C LEU A 132 -0.31 3.81 -6.36
N ALA A 133 -1.23 3.60 -5.41
CA ALA A 133 -2.61 4.06 -5.53
C ALA A 133 -2.70 5.60 -5.55
N GLU A 134 -1.92 6.30 -4.73
CA GLU A 134 -1.80 7.77 -4.78
C GLU A 134 -1.30 8.23 -6.15
N GLU A 135 -0.36 7.49 -6.76
CA GLU A 135 0.15 7.79 -8.09
C GLU A 135 -0.90 7.59 -9.19
N VAL A 136 -1.77 6.56 -9.08
CA VAL A 136 -2.92 6.41 -10.00
C VAL A 136 -3.86 7.63 -9.91
N CYS A 137 -4.17 8.06 -8.70
CA CYS A 137 -4.99 9.26 -8.49
C CYS A 137 -4.35 10.49 -9.13
N HIS A 138 -3.03 10.66 -8.94
CA HIS A 138 -2.28 11.76 -9.57
C HIS A 138 -2.26 11.66 -11.09
N LEU A 139 -2.04 10.47 -11.64
CA LEU A 139 -2.01 10.23 -13.09
C LEU A 139 -3.32 10.63 -13.75
N VAL A 140 -4.45 10.30 -13.15
CA VAL A 140 -5.78 10.57 -13.71
C VAL A 140 -6.21 12.01 -13.48
N SER A 141 -5.99 12.56 -12.27
CA SER A 141 -6.49 13.87 -11.88
C SER A 141 -5.54 15.03 -12.20
N GLY A 142 -4.26 14.76 -12.37
CA GLY A 142 -3.22 15.77 -12.47
C GLY A 142 -2.84 16.42 -11.12
N HIS A 143 -3.48 16.01 -10.00
CA HIS A 143 -3.27 16.58 -8.67
C HIS A 143 -2.87 15.48 -7.69
N THR A 144 -1.99 15.79 -6.73
CA THR A 144 -1.64 14.84 -5.68
C THR A 144 -2.75 14.77 -4.65
N VAL A 145 -3.17 13.56 -4.29
CA VAL A 145 -4.20 13.33 -3.26
C VAL A 145 -3.81 13.98 -1.94
N ARG A 146 -2.52 14.00 -1.59
CA ARG A 146 -1.99 14.68 -0.40
C ARG A 146 -2.33 16.17 -0.33
N HIS A 147 -2.39 16.86 -1.47
CA HIS A 147 -2.70 18.29 -1.51
C HIS A 147 -4.17 18.57 -1.21
N VAL A 148 -5.05 17.64 -1.61
CA VAL A 148 -6.49 17.70 -1.32
C VAL A 148 -6.75 17.38 0.15
N MET A 149 -5.93 16.51 0.76
CA MET A 149 -6.07 16.04 2.15
C MET A 149 -5.75 17.09 3.20
N MET A 150 -4.87 18.06 2.91
CA MET A 150 -4.43 19.06 3.89
C MET A 150 -5.40 20.24 4.08
N THR A 151 -6.46 20.34 3.28
CA THR A 151 -7.26 21.56 3.22
C THR A 151 -8.63 21.48 3.93
N TYR A 152 -9.09 20.30 4.41
CA TYR A 152 -10.46 20.16 4.93
C TYR A 152 -10.66 19.04 5.97
N ASP A 153 -11.57 19.29 6.94
CA ASP A 153 -12.07 18.35 7.97
C ASP A 153 -13.04 17.26 7.46
N LYS A 154 -13.15 17.05 6.16
CA LYS A 154 -14.02 15.99 5.60
C LYS A 154 -13.23 14.70 5.35
N PRO A 155 -13.89 13.53 5.40
CA PRO A 155 -13.26 12.29 4.97
C PRO A 155 -12.69 12.47 3.56
N ILE A 156 -11.40 12.25 3.43
CA ILE A 156 -10.53 12.42 2.25
C ILE A 156 -11.19 11.98 0.95
N GLU A 157 -11.86 10.87 1.02
CA GLU A 157 -12.56 10.20 -0.04
C GLU A 157 -13.71 11.02 -0.63
N GLN A 158 -14.55 11.57 0.26
CA GLN A 158 -15.71 12.36 -0.15
C GLN A 158 -15.26 13.61 -0.91
N MET A 159 -14.19 14.22 -0.47
CA MET A 159 -13.65 15.43 -1.08
C MET A 159 -13.07 15.17 -2.46
N PHE A 160 -12.33 14.06 -2.62
CA PHE A 160 -11.74 13.71 -3.91
C PHE A 160 -12.83 13.30 -4.91
N LEU A 161 -13.86 12.59 -4.46
CA LEU A 161 -15.00 12.22 -5.29
C LEU A 161 -15.85 13.45 -5.66
N ASP A 162 -16.06 14.39 -4.73
CA ASP A 162 -16.80 15.63 -4.99
C ASP A 162 -16.01 16.52 -5.97
N TRP A 163 -14.69 16.58 -5.83
CA TRP A 163 -13.83 17.30 -6.77
C TRP A 163 -13.85 16.69 -8.17
N LEU A 164 -13.81 15.35 -8.31
CA LEU A 164 -13.95 14.67 -9.60
C LEU A 164 -15.30 14.96 -10.27
N ARG A 165 -16.41 14.94 -9.51
CA ARG A 165 -17.74 15.26 -10.03
C ARG A 165 -17.84 16.69 -10.56
N GLN A 166 -17.29 17.66 -9.80
CA GLN A 166 -17.30 19.07 -10.22
C GLN A 166 -16.52 19.33 -11.50
N ARG A 167 -15.54 18.50 -11.82
CA ARG A 167 -14.75 18.61 -13.04
C ARG A 167 -15.43 17.99 -14.25
N ASP A 168 -16.16 16.89 -14.07
CA ASP A 168 -16.92 16.24 -15.13
C ASP A 168 -18.13 17.08 -15.57
N ASP A 169 -18.66 17.92 -14.68
CA ASP A 169 -19.75 18.87 -14.99
C ASP A 169 -19.27 20.14 -15.73
N GLN A 170 -17.97 20.36 -15.91
CA GLN A 170 -17.39 21.52 -16.58
C GLN A 170 -16.88 21.22 -18.01
N HIS A 171 -17.04 20.01 -18.48
CA HIS A 171 -16.74 19.57 -19.85
C HIS A 171 -17.97 18.96 -20.53
#